data_c7119627240549d912a0fd743eaafab4
#
_entry.id   c7119627240549d912a0fd743eaafab4
#
_cell.length_a   1.000
_cell.length_b   1.000
_cell.length_c   1.000
_cell.angle_alpha   90.00
_cell.angle_beta   90.00
_cell.angle_gamma   90.00
#
_symmetry.space_group_name_H-M   'P 1'
#
loop_
_entity.id
_entity.type
_entity.pdbx_description
1 polymer ?
#
loop_
_entity_poly.entity_id
_entity_poly.type
_entity_poly.pdbx_seq_one_letter_code
_entity_poly.pdbx_strand_id
1 'polypeptide(L)'
;YGLMQKNNYPHLRSVFPADTTPAWSTIYTGHDPSEHGIINFVNVGAKENTYKPLVFEDSAFKGKTFWDVLNKQGLSCAVILPMNIKEGWEINGLMITRPYEGKIRVYPQGKESIYNPRVDILGTDGKFTSEKDLPALRDEFFAKVNEEIRLTRLAIENEDVDVLFSYFSTTDGIQHDFWRHCDPNHPEYPGPNEHENVIRDMYI
;
A
#
# COMPACT_ATOMS: atom_id res chain seq x y z
N TYR A 1 13.61 13.31 10.71
CA TYR A 1 15.03 13.39 11.15
C TYR A 1 15.15 13.70 12.66
N GLY A 2 14.39 14.65 13.22
CA GLY A 2 14.48 15.00 14.64
C GLY A 2 14.00 13.92 15.62
N LEU A 3 13.04 13.10 15.25
CA LEU A 3 12.59 11.95 16.04
C LEU A 3 13.62 10.82 16.03
N MET A 4 14.28 10.62 14.90
CA MET A 4 15.32 9.61 14.72
C MET A 4 16.58 9.91 15.56
N GLN A 5 16.96 11.16 15.74
CA GLN A 5 18.13 11.54 16.55
C GLN A 5 17.95 11.35 18.05
N LYS A 6 16.73 11.07 18.53
CA LYS A 6 16.44 10.84 19.96
C LYS A 6 16.60 9.39 20.42
N ASN A 7 17.25 8.56 19.63
CA ASN A 7 17.75 7.20 19.99
C ASN A 7 16.73 6.16 20.46
N ASN A 8 15.46 6.28 20.11
CA ASN A 8 14.47 5.29 20.52
C ASN A 8 13.58 4.86 19.37
N TYR A 9 14.15 4.09 18.39
CA TYR A 9 13.25 3.25 17.60
C TYR A 9 13.25 1.84 18.20
N PRO A 10 12.13 1.40 18.76
CA PRO A 10 12.01 0.00 19.05
C PRO A 10 12.06 -0.78 17.72
N HIS A 11 12.87 -1.82 17.67
CA HIS A 11 12.79 -2.78 16.60
C HIS A 11 11.43 -3.47 16.66
N LEU A 12 10.56 -3.17 15.70
CA LEU A 12 9.28 -3.84 15.58
C LEU A 12 9.52 -5.22 14.97
N ARG A 13 9.17 -6.26 15.71
CA ARG A 13 9.19 -7.63 15.19
C ARG A 13 8.01 -7.84 14.27
N SER A 14 8.26 -8.28 13.04
CA SER A 14 7.20 -8.65 12.10
C SER A 14 6.41 -9.87 12.57
N VAL A 15 5.26 -10.09 11.97
CA VAL A 15 4.46 -11.31 12.14
C VAL A 15 5.17 -12.52 11.52
N PHE A 16 4.68 -13.72 11.82
CA PHE A 16 5.13 -14.94 11.16
C PHE A 16 3.94 -15.63 10.46
N PRO A 17 4.03 -15.92 9.14
CA PRO A 17 5.17 -15.64 8.23
C PRO A 17 5.40 -14.15 8.01
N ALA A 18 6.68 -13.76 7.83
CA ALA A 18 7.08 -12.38 7.54
C ALA A 18 6.83 -12.09 6.06
N ASP A 19 5.60 -11.73 5.73
CA ASP A 19 5.13 -11.42 4.38
C ASP A 19 4.21 -10.21 4.44
N THR A 20 4.09 -9.49 3.33
CA THR A 20 3.30 -8.26 3.21
C THR A 20 1.83 -8.49 3.59
N THR A 21 1.19 -9.52 3.04
CA THR A 21 -0.25 -9.76 3.24
C THR A 21 -0.61 -10.10 4.68
N PRO A 22 0.03 -11.06 5.38
CA PRO A 22 -0.23 -11.29 6.79
C PRO A 22 0.12 -10.08 7.66
N ALA A 23 1.20 -9.35 7.36
CA ALA A 23 1.58 -8.18 8.13
C ALA A 23 0.51 -7.07 8.08
N TRP A 24 0.02 -6.71 6.88
CA TRP A 24 -1.05 -5.73 6.74
C TRP A 24 -2.37 -6.20 7.32
N SER A 25 -2.70 -7.48 7.18
CA SER A 25 -3.90 -8.06 7.80
C SER A 25 -3.86 -7.96 9.33
N THR A 26 -2.70 -8.19 9.92
CA THR A 26 -2.48 -7.99 11.37
C THR A 26 -2.62 -6.52 11.78
N ILE A 27 -2.06 -5.59 10.98
CA ILE A 27 -2.21 -4.14 11.24
C ILE A 27 -3.68 -3.75 11.22
N TYR A 28 -4.47 -4.26 10.26
CA TYR A 28 -5.88 -3.89 10.15
C TYR A 28 -6.75 -4.48 11.24
N THR A 29 -6.53 -5.74 11.61
CA THR A 29 -7.42 -6.49 12.49
C THR A 29 -6.98 -6.49 13.95
N GLY A 30 -5.71 -6.20 14.24
CA GLY A 30 -5.14 -6.36 15.58
C GLY A 30 -4.93 -7.83 15.99
N HIS A 31 -5.16 -8.77 15.07
CA HIS A 31 -5.01 -10.20 15.29
C HIS A 31 -3.77 -10.72 14.57
N ASP A 32 -3.16 -11.78 15.08
CA ASP A 32 -2.03 -12.42 14.41
C ASP A 32 -2.49 -13.39 13.29
N PRO A 33 -1.57 -13.86 12.40
CA PRO A 33 -1.93 -14.77 11.31
C PRO A 33 -2.64 -16.05 11.71
N SER A 34 -2.44 -16.55 12.93
CA SER A 34 -3.14 -17.74 13.42
C SER A 34 -4.62 -17.48 13.72
N GLU A 35 -4.98 -16.23 14.00
CA GLU A 35 -6.33 -15.81 14.32
C GLU A 35 -7.11 -15.33 13.09
N HIS A 36 -6.51 -14.46 12.26
CA HIS A 36 -7.19 -13.97 11.05
C HIS A 36 -7.09 -14.94 9.85
N GLY A 37 -6.22 -15.96 9.91
CA GLY A 37 -6.11 -17.02 8.91
C GLY A 37 -5.43 -16.63 7.59
N ILE A 38 -4.88 -15.43 7.49
CA ILE A 38 -4.21 -14.92 6.28
C ILE A 38 -2.70 -15.08 6.46
N ILE A 39 -2.13 -16.09 5.83
CA ILE A 39 -0.73 -16.50 6.04
C ILE A 39 0.17 -16.26 4.82
N ASN A 40 -0.39 -15.92 3.65
CA ASN A 40 0.36 -15.71 2.42
C ASN A 40 -0.47 -14.88 1.45
N PHE A 41 0.18 -14.30 0.42
CA PHE A 41 -0.51 -13.64 -0.69
C PHE A 41 -0.70 -14.54 -1.92
N VAL A 42 -0.18 -15.78 -1.91
CA VAL A 42 -0.43 -16.80 -2.93
C VAL A 42 -1.15 -18.00 -2.36
N ASN A 43 -2.13 -18.50 -3.10
CA ASN A 43 -2.76 -19.77 -2.78
C ASN A 43 -1.89 -20.91 -3.33
N VAL A 44 -1.26 -21.66 -2.43
CA VAL A 44 -0.56 -22.90 -2.80
C VAL A 44 -1.61 -24.00 -2.92
N GLY A 45 -2.16 -24.15 -4.11
CA GLY A 45 -3.12 -25.22 -4.41
C GLY A 45 -2.46 -26.59 -4.25
N ALA A 46 -2.82 -27.30 -3.20
CA ALA A 46 -2.27 -28.62 -2.87
C ALA A 46 -2.47 -29.69 -3.97
N LYS A 47 -3.32 -29.44 -4.96
CA LYS A 47 -3.64 -30.41 -6.03
C LYS A 47 -3.03 -30.14 -7.40
N GLU A 48 -2.53 -28.95 -7.66
CA GLU A 48 -2.14 -28.56 -9.03
C GLU A 48 -0.72 -28.02 -9.16
N ASN A 49 0.08 -27.98 -8.09
CA ASN A 49 1.41 -27.34 -8.10
C ASN A 49 1.42 -25.92 -8.72
N THR A 50 0.31 -25.20 -8.63
CA THR A 50 0.12 -23.89 -9.22
C THR A 50 0.09 -22.84 -8.12
N TYR A 51 0.98 -21.87 -8.22
CA TYR A 51 0.92 -20.63 -7.42
C TYR A 51 -0.10 -19.70 -8.07
N LYS A 52 -1.27 -19.55 -7.44
CA LYS A 52 -2.24 -18.54 -7.85
C LYS A 52 -2.24 -17.42 -6.82
N PRO A 53 -2.24 -16.14 -7.24
CA PRO A 53 -2.41 -15.05 -6.29
C PRO A 53 -3.68 -15.27 -5.46
N LEU A 54 -3.55 -15.13 -4.15
CA LEU A 54 -4.71 -15.15 -3.26
C LEU A 54 -5.46 -13.83 -3.42
N VAL A 55 -6.57 -13.93 -4.12
CA VAL A 55 -7.53 -12.83 -4.15
C VAL A 55 -8.38 -12.96 -2.90
N PHE A 56 -8.05 -12.17 -1.86
CA PHE A 56 -8.92 -12.07 -0.70
C PHE A 56 -10.17 -11.29 -1.09
N GLU A 57 -11.32 -11.83 -0.74
CA GLU A 57 -12.54 -11.05 -0.77
C GLU A 57 -12.54 -10.09 0.43
N ASP A 58 -13.13 -8.92 0.25
CA ASP A 58 -13.25 -7.93 1.33
C ASP A 58 -13.99 -8.45 2.57
N SER A 59 -14.79 -9.52 2.41
CA SER A 59 -15.41 -10.27 3.49
C SER A 59 -14.42 -10.82 4.54
N ALA A 60 -13.15 -11.02 4.16
CA ALA A 60 -12.10 -11.39 5.11
C ALA A 60 -11.83 -10.27 6.14
N PHE A 61 -12.05 -9.01 5.77
CA PHE A 61 -11.72 -7.82 6.55
C PHE A 61 -12.94 -7.06 7.07
N LYS A 62 -14.00 -6.97 6.26
CA LYS A 62 -15.20 -6.18 6.57
C LYS A 62 -15.78 -6.49 7.95
N GLY A 63 -15.91 -5.46 8.76
CA GLY A 63 -16.43 -5.55 10.13
C GLY A 63 -15.41 -5.97 11.19
N LYS A 64 -14.13 -6.24 10.80
CA LYS A 64 -13.07 -6.73 11.68
C LYS A 64 -11.88 -5.80 11.79
N THR A 65 -11.84 -4.75 11.00
CA THR A 65 -10.71 -3.82 10.97
C THR A 65 -10.79 -2.79 12.09
N PHE A 66 -9.66 -2.17 12.44
CA PHE A 66 -9.63 -1.16 13.48
C PHE A 66 -10.57 0.02 13.17
N TRP A 67 -10.72 0.40 11.90
CA TRP A 67 -11.67 1.45 11.51
C TRP A 67 -13.14 1.01 11.65
N ASP A 68 -13.46 -0.28 11.44
CA ASP A 68 -14.80 -0.79 11.75
C ASP A 68 -15.08 -0.73 13.26
N VAL A 69 -14.07 -1.02 14.09
CA VAL A 69 -14.18 -0.92 15.56
C VAL A 69 -14.39 0.53 15.99
N LEU A 70 -13.62 1.47 15.44
CA LEU A 70 -13.77 2.90 15.70
C LEU A 70 -15.14 3.42 15.26
N ASN A 71 -15.60 3.03 14.09
CA ASN A 71 -16.92 3.41 13.59
C ASN A 71 -18.07 2.91 14.51
N LYS A 72 -17.95 1.70 15.07
CA LYS A 72 -18.92 1.18 16.07
C LYS A 72 -18.96 2.02 17.34
N GLN A 73 -17.91 2.75 17.64
CA GLN A 73 -17.83 3.69 18.77
C GLN A 73 -18.21 5.13 18.39
N GLY A 74 -18.66 5.35 17.15
CA GLY A 74 -19.10 6.65 16.65
C GLY A 74 -18.00 7.52 16.07
N LEU A 75 -16.73 7.05 16.07
CA LEU A 75 -15.60 7.77 15.48
C LEU A 75 -15.61 7.62 13.95
N SER A 76 -15.21 8.68 13.26
CA SER A 76 -15.11 8.72 11.80
C SER A 76 -13.69 8.42 11.33
N CYS A 77 -13.57 7.73 10.18
CA CYS A 77 -12.28 7.34 9.63
C CYS A 77 -12.15 7.68 8.15
N ALA A 78 -10.98 8.18 7.73
CA ALA A 78 -10.59 8.17 6.33
C ALA A 78 -9.56 7.06 6.09
N VAL A 79 -9.86 6.16 5.19
CA VAL A 79 -9.03 5.00 4.85
C VAL A 79 -8.67 5.06 3.37
N ILE A 80 -7.40 5.34 3.07
CA ILE A 80 -6.93 5.64 1.72
C ILE A 80 -6.04 4.52 1.22
N LEU A 81 -6.49 3.86 0.15
CA LEU A 81 -5.77 2.83 -0.62
C LEU A 81 -5.25 1.65 0.22
N PRO A 82 -6.00 1.10 1.17
CA PRO A 82 -5.52 0.03 2.04
C PRO A 82 -5.10 -1.19 1.22
N MET A 83 -3.96 -1.78 1.57
CA MET A 83 -3.45 -3.00 0.95
C MET A 83 -4.45 -4.14 1.07
N ASN A 84 -4.60 -4.98 0.06
CA ASN A 84 -5.47 -6.17 0.04
C ASN A 84 -6.98 -5.91 0.11
N ILE A 85 -7.45 -4.67 0.25
CA ILE A 85 -8.87 -4.33 0.18
C ILE A 85 -9.14 -3.72 -1.19
N LYS A 86 -10.07 -4.33 -1.94
CA LYS A 86 -10.28 -4.04 -3.36
C LYS A 86 -11.54 -3.26 -3.63
N GLU A 87 -12.68 -3.86 -3.35
CA GLU A 87 -13.97 -3.21 -3.60
C GLU A 87 -14.31 -2.20 -2.51
N GLY A 88 -13.89 -2.48 -1.26
CA GLY A 88 -14.20 -1.63 -0.12
C GLY A 88 -15.66 -1.71 0.34
N TRP A 89 -16.03 -0.89 1.30
CA TRP A 89 -17.37 -0.81 1.84
C TRP A 89 -17.61 0.57 2.48
N GLU A 90 -18.87 0.90 2.68
CA GLU A 90 -19.22 2.12 3.41
C GLU A 90 -18.78 2.04 4.87
N ILE A 91 -18.13 3.12 5.32
CA ILE A 91 -17.72 3.34 6.69
C ILE A 91 -18.22 4.71 7.16
N ASN A 92 -18.19 4.98 8.45
CA ASN A 92 -18.41 6.33 8.94
C ASN A 92 -17.19 7.19 8.58
N GLY A 93 -17.26 7.90 7.46
CA GLY A 93 -16.19 8.75 6.91
C GLY A 93 -15.90 8.49 5.43
N LEU A 94 -14.65 8.25 5.08
CA LEU A 94 -14.20 8.06 3.69
C LEU A 94 -13.41 6.75 3.54
N MET A 95 -13.73 5.96 2.51
CA MET A 95 -12.86 4.86 2.08
C MET A 95 -12.57 5.01 0.60
N ILE A 96 -11.29 4.95 0.24
CA ILE A 96 -10.82 4.89 -1.14
C ILE A 96 -10.04 3.59 -1.32
N THR A 97 -10.49 2.72 -2.23
CA THR A 97 -9.82 1.46 -2.51
C THR A 97 -9.33 1.38 -3.94
N ARG A 98 -8.41 0.45 -4.17
CA ARG A 98 -7.78 0.22 -5.45
C ARG A 98 -8.00 -1.24 -5.86
N PRO A 99 -9.06 -1.54 -6.66
CA PRO A 99 -9.23 -2.85 -7.27
C PRO A 99 -8.02 -3.23 -8.15
N TYR A 100 -7.81 -4.51 -8.38
CA TYR A 100 -6.74 -4.95 -9.30
C TYR A 100 -7.03 -4.53 -10.74
N GLU A 101 -8.29 -4.43 -11.09
CA GLU A 101 -8.72 -3.98 -12.42
C GLU A 101 -9.78 -2.89 -12.27
N GLY A 102 -9.76 -1.93 -13.20
CA GLY A 102 -10.74 -0.88 -13.25
C GLY A 102 -10.39 0.37 -12.45
N LYS A 103 -11.40 1.16 -12.14
CA LYS A 103 -11.25 2.45 -11.44
C LYS A 103 -11.24 2.24 -9.92
N ILE A 104 -10.64 3.19 -9.20
CA ILE A 104 -10.76 3.24 -7.75
C ILE A 104 -12.24 3.24 -7.33
N ARG A 105 -12.49 2.72 -6.12
CA ARG A 105 -13.80 2.81 -5.46
C ARG A 105 -13.72 3.86 -4.37
N VAL A 106 -14.78 4.65 -4.24
CA VAL A 106 -14.87 5.71 -3.24
C VAL A 106 -16.17 5.54 -2.45
N TYR A 107 -16.10 5.58 -1.14
CA TYR A 107 -17.23 5.52 -0.24
C TYR A 107 -17.19 6.72 0.72
N PRO A 108 -18.35 7.39 0.95
CA PRO A 108 -19.65 7.11 0.38
C PRO A 108 -19.68 7.40 -1.12
N GLN A 109 -20.60 6.72 -1.83
CA GLN A 109 -20.82 6.97 -3.25
C GLN A 109 -21.18 8.44 -3.52
N GLY A 110 -20.78 8.93 -4.69
CA GLY A 110 -21.01 10.32 -5.10
C GLY A 110 -19.81 11.26 -4.86
N LYS A 111 -18.76 10.78 -4.19
CA LYS A 111 -17.51 11.54 -4.00
C LYS A 111 -16.43 11.23 -5.05
N GLU A 112 -16.71 10.37 -6.02
CA GLU A 112 -15.74 9.91 -7.02
C GLU A 112 -15.15 11.09 -7.83
N SER A 113 -15.90 12.14 -8.07
CA SER A 113 -15.42 13.31 -8.80
C SER A 113 -14.34 14.10 -8.04
N ILE A 114 -14.36 14.05 -6.70
CA ILE A 114 -13.36 14.71 -5.85
C ILE A 114 -12.07 13.91 -5.84
N TYR A 115 -12.20 12.58 -5.71
CA TYR A 115 -11.07 11.67 -5.49
C TYR A 115 -10.64 10.91 -6.75
N ASN A 116 -11.12 11.31 -7.93
CA ASN A 116 -10.71 10.66 -9.18
C ASN A 116 -9.19 10.80 -9.41
N PRO A 117 -8.44 9.71 -9.56
CA PRO A 117 -7.01 9.77 -9.80
C PRO A 117 -6.71 10.35 -11.19
N ARG A 118 -5.65 11.13 -11.26
CA ARG A 118 -5.15 11.77 -12.49
C ARG A 118 -4.18 10.89 -13.25
N VAL A 119 -3.58 9.94 -12.56
CA VAL A 119 -2.68 8.92 -13.12
C VAL A 119 -3.15 7.54 -12.68
N ASP A 120 -2.76 6.54 -13.44
CA ASP A 120 -3.01 5.17 -13.03
C ASP A 120 -2.12 4.82 -11.84
N ILE A 121 -2.76 4.61 -10.68
CA ILE A 121 -2.09 4.20 -9.44
C ILE A 121 -2.02 2.67 -9.28
N LEU A 122 -2.51 1.91 -10.27
CA LEU A 122 -2.36 0.46 -10.32
C LEU A 122 -0.89 0.10 -10.60
N GLY A 123 -0.56 -1.17 -10.49
CA GLY A 123 0.80 -1.68 -10.69
C GLY A 123 1.40 -1.30 -12.05
N THR A 124 2.69 -1.52 -12.21
CA THR A 124 3.39 -1.26 -13.48
C THR A 124 3.05 -2.30 -14.56
N ASP A 125 2.29 -3.35 -14.22
CA ASP A 125 1.82 -4.43 -15.10
C ASP A 125 2.93 -5.09 -15.95
N GLY A 126 4.17 -5.07 -15.46
CA GLY A 126 5.32 -5.65 -16.17
C GLY A 126 5.70 -4.92 -17.46
N LYS A 127 5.30 -3.66 -17.62
CA LYS A 127 5.63 -2.84 -18.80
C LYS A 127 7.14 -2.57 -18.93
N PHE A 128 7.84 -2.55 -17.81
CA PHE A 128 9.26 -2.20 -17.74
C PHE A 128 10.07 -3.46 -17.44
N THR A 129 10.73 -3.99 -18.45
CA THR A 129 11.44 -5.28 -18.37
C THR A 129 12.93 -5.17 -18.65
N SER A 130 13.43 -3.97 -18.96
CA SER A 130 14.83 -3.75 -19.32
C SER A 130 15.44 -2.55 -18.57
N GLU A 131 16.75 -2.55 -18.44
CA GLU A 131 17.54 -1.44 -17.89
C GLU A 131 17.28 -0.10 -18.62
N LYS A 132 16.93 -0.16 -19.90
CA LYS A 132 16.62 1.03 -20.71
C LYS A 132 15.32 1.70 -20.32
N ASP A 133 14.46 0.99 -19.59
CA ASP A 133 13.14 1.48 -19.17
C ASP A 133 13.21 2.16 -17.79
N LEU A 134 14.36 2.10 -17.08
CA LEU A 134 14.49 2.63 -15.71
C LEU A 134 14.13 4.12 -15.57
N PRO A 135 14.52 5.04 -16.47
CA PRO A 135 14.08 6.41 -16.35
C PRO A 135 12.56 6.57 -16.42
N ALA A 136 11.90 5.87 -17.34
CA ALA A 136 10.45 5.89 -17.48
C ALA A 136 9.74 5.24 -16.28
N LEU A 137 10.27 4.14 -15.77
CA LEU A 137 9.79 3.47 -14.57
C LEU A 137 9.89 4.38 -13.33
N ARG A 138 11.03 5.06 -13.16
CA ARG A 138 11.22 6.06 -12.11
C ARG A 138 10.15 7.15 -12.19
N ASP A 139 9.95 7.73 -13.36
CA ASP A 139 9.00 8.84 -13.57
C ASP A 139 7.55 8.36 -13.30
N GLU A 140 7.22 7.12 -13.64
CA GLU A 140 5.93 6.51 -13.31
C GLU A 140 5.76 6.37 -11.78
N PHE A 141 6.76 5.88 -11.04
CA PHE A 141 6.70 5.80 -9.59
C PHE A 141 6.53 7.17 -8.94
N PHE A 142 7.25 8.20 -9.41
CA PHE A 142 7.08 9.56 -8.89
C PHE A 142 5.69 10.13 -9.20
N ALA A 143 5.13 9.87 -10.37
CA ALA A 143 3.77 10.27 -10.69
C ALA A 143 2.74 9.57 -9.75
N LYS A 144 2.92 8.27 -9.48
CA LYS A 144 2.05 7.50 -8.59
C LYS A 144 2.11 7.98 -7.13
N VAL A 145 3.29 8.15 -6.56
CA VAL A 145 3.41 8.63 -5.18
C VAL A 145 2.83 10.03 -5.00
N ASN A 146 3.03 10.91 -5.99
CA ASN A 146 2.42 12.24 -5.97
C ASN A 146 0.88 12.15 -5.99
N GLU A 147 0.33 11.18 -6.67
CA GLU A 147 -1.11 10.95 -6.69
C GLU A 147 -1.63 10.36 -5.36
N GLU A 148 -0.91 9.43 -4.75
CA GLU A 148 -1.21 8.92 -3.41
C GLU A 148 -1.18 10.06 -2.36
N ILE A 149 -0.18 10.94 -2.45
CA ILE A 149 -0.08 12.16 -1.61
C ILE A 149 -1.27 13.08 -1.88
N ARG A 150 -1.64 13.32 -3.14
CA ARG A 150 -2.75 14.19 -3.50
C ARG A 150 -4.07 13.67 -2.95
N LEU A 151 -4.37 12.39 -3.10
CA LEU A 151 -5.58 11.77 -2.55
C LEU A 151 -5.63 11.88 -1.04
N THR A 152 -4.51 11.63 -0.37
CA THR A 152 -4.40 11.77 1.09
C THR A 152 -4.63 13.22 1.53
N ARG A 153 -4.03 14.19 0.83
CA ARG A 153 -4.22 15.62 1.12
C ARG A 153 -5.67 16.05 0.90
N LEU A 154 -6.30 15.61 -0.19
CA LEU A 154 -7.71 15.91 -0.43
C LEU A 154 -8.59 15.36 0.70
N ALA A 155 -8.28 14.17 1.23
CA ALA A 155 -9.03 13.64 2.36
C ALA A 155 -8.84 14.52 3.62
N ILE A 156 -7.64 15.00 3.91
CA ILE A 156 -7.39 15.94 5.02
C ILE A 156 -8.16 17.26 4.83
N GLU A 157 -8.23 17.75 3.61
CA GLU A 157 -8.84 19.05 3.32
C GLU A 157 -10.38 19.02 3.25
N ASN A 158 -10.96 17.89 2.87
CA ASN A 158 -12.40 17.79 2.58
C ASN A 158 -13.20 16.93 3.56
N GLU A 159 -12.52 16.15 4.40
CA GLU A 159 -13.19 15.24 5.34
C GLU A 159 -12.86 15.65 6.79
N ASP A 160 -13.90 15.86 7.57
CA ASP A 160 -13.78 16.04 9.03
C ASP A 160 -13.83 14.66 9.69
N VAL A 161 -12.67 14.03 9.87
CA VAL A 161 -12.54 12.68 10.42
C VAL A 161 -11.65 12.65 11.65
N ASP A 162 -11.97 11.74 12.58
CA ASP A 162 -11.21 11.55 13.81
C ASP A 162 -9.86 10.83 13.55
N VAL A 163 -9.86 9.90 12.57
CA VAL A 163 -8.69 9.09 12.24
C VAL A 163 -8.48 9.02 10.73
N LEU A 164 -7.25 9.29 10.28
CA LEU A 164 -6.83 9.09 8.90
C LEU A 164 -5.79 7.98 8.81
N PHE A 165 -6.07 6.99 7.96
CA PHE A 165 -5.12 5.97 7.55
C PHE A 165 -4.86 6.06 6.05
N SER A 166 -3.60 6.17 5.65
CA SER A 166 -3.20 6.19 4.24
C SER A 166 -2.05 5.23 4.00
N TYR A 167 -2.17 4.42 2.95
CA TYR A 167 -1.13 3.49 2.53
C TYR A 167 -0.47 3.99 1.23
N PHE A 168 0.85 4.08 1.25
CA PHE A 168 1.68 4.49 0.12
C PHE A 168 2.38 3.27 -0.49
N SER A 169 1.70 2.58 -1.39
CA SER A 169 2.24 1.36 -2.01
C SER A 169 3.45 1.62 -2.91
N THR A 170 3.52 2.81 -3.47
CA THR A 170 4.57 3.21 -4.41
C THR A 170 5.95 3.21 -3.76
N THR A 171 6.04 3.50 -2.45
CA THR A 171 7.31 3.47 -1.70
C THR A 171 7.90 2.07 -1.57
N ASP A 172 7.07 1.03 -1.53
CA ASP A 172 7.49 -0.37 -1.58
C ASP A 172 7.94 -0.76 -2.99
N GLY A 173 7.11 -0.45 -3.99
CA GLY A 173 7.40 -0.78 -5.39
C GLY A 173 8.73 -0.23 -5.89
N ILE A 174 9.04 1.03 -5.61
CA ILE A 174 10.31 1.63 -6.05
C ILE A 174 11.53 0.96 -5.41
N GLN A 175 11.41 0.46 -4.18
CA GLN A 175 12.49 -0.27 -3.53
C GLN A 175 12.74 -1.62 -4.21
N HIS A 176 11.69 -2.34 -4.62
CA HIS A 176 11.84 -3.59 -5.35
C HIS A 176 12.61 -3.43 -6.66
N ASP A 177 12.38 -2.34 -7.40
CA ASP A 177 13.00 -2.16 -8.71
C ASP A 177 14.35 -1.42 -8.67
N PHE A 178 14.55 -0.53 -7.69
CA PHE A 178 15.72 0.35 -7.66
C PHE A 178 16.74 0.04 -6.55
N TRP A 179 16.48 -0.88 -5.62
CA TRP A 179 17.39 -1.16 -4.50
C TRP A 179 18.80 -1.48 -4.98
N ARG A 180 18.94 -2.35 -5.99
CA ARG A 180 20.24 -2.73 -6.56
C ARG A 180 21.02 -1.55 -7.17
N HIS A 181 20.34 -0.48 -7.58
CA HIS A 181 20.96 0.73 -8.13
C HIS A 181 21.38 1.72 -7.05
N CYS A 182 20.81 1.62 -5.85
CA CYS A 182 21.02 2.55 -4.75
C CYS A 182 22.00 2.03 -3.68
N ASP A 183 22.16 0.71 -3.54
CA ASP A 183 23.00 0.10 -2.50
C ASP A 183 24.30 -0.44 -3.08
N PRO A 184 25.47 0.21 -2.81
CA PRO A 184 26.77 -0.26 -3.29
C PRO A 184 27.16 -1.68 -2.81
N ASN A 185 26.49 -2.20 -1.78
CA ASN A 185 26.74 -3.55 -1.27
C ASN A 185 25.83 -4.61 -1.90
N HIS A 186 24.88 -4.20 -2.74
CA HIS A 186 24.01 -5.16 -3.42
C HIS A 186 24.80 -6.02 -4.41
N PRO A 187 24.61 -7.36 -4.43
CA PRO A 187 25.36 -8.27 -5.33
C PRO A 187 25.28 -7.89 -6.82
N GLU A 188 24.19 -7.26 -7.24
CA GLU A 188 23.94 -6.82 -8.62
C GLU A 188 24.09 -5.29 -8.79
N TYR A 189 24.82 -4.63 -7.89
CA TYR A 189 25.05 -3.19 -8.04
C TYR A 189 25.83 -2.89 -9.34
N PRO A 190 25.29 -2.05 -10.24
CA PRO A 190 25.91 -1.80 -11.55
C PRO A 190 27.11 -0.84 -11.49
N GLY A 191 27.51 -0.37 -10.31
CA GLY A 191 28.46 0.73 -10.12
C GLY A 191 27.75 2.09 -10.07
N PRO A 192 28.53 3.21 -9.96
CA PRO A 192 27.99 4.55 -9.94
C PRO A 192 27.05 4.80 -11.13
N ASN A 193 25.85 5.26 -10.87
CA ASN A 193 24.81 5.42 -11.87
C ASN A 193 23.84 6.56 -11.52
N GLU A 194 23.04 6.98 -12.46
CA GLU A 194 22.08 8.10 -12.30
C GLU A 194 20.92 7.78 -11.35
N HIS A 195 20.72 6.53 -10.95
CA HIS A 195 19.60 6.09 -10.12
C HIS A 195 19.98 5.93 -8.63
N GLU A 196 21.22 6.20 -8.23
CA GLU A 196 21.71 6.00 -6.85
C GLU A 196 20.87 6.66 -5.75
N ASN A 197 20.16 7.72 -6.09
CA ASN A 197 19.38 8.51 -5.13
C ASN A 197 17.86 8.36 -5.30
N VAL A 198 17.39 7.57 -6.25
CA VAL A 198 15.98 7.50 -6.63
C VAL A 198 15.08 7.14 -5.44
N ILE A 199 15.47 6.15 -4.62
CA ILE A 199 14.70 5.77 -3.42
C ILE A 199 14.70 6.93 -2.43
N ARG A 200 15.86 7.52 -2.12
CA ARG A 200 15.96 8.66 -1.21
C ARG A 200 15.10 9.83 -1.67
N ASP A 201 15.17 10.17 -2.95
CA ASP A 201 14.49 11.33 -3.52
C ASP A 201 12.96 11.18 -3.49
N MET A 202 12.46 9.95 -3.42
CA MET A 202 11.01 9.70 -3.22
C MET A 202 10.53 10.08 -1.80
N TYR A 203 11.40 10.11 -0.81
CA TYR A 203 11.05 10.44 0.59
C TYR A 203 11.29 11.92 0.94
N ILE A 204 11.76 12.76 0.01
CA ILE A 204 12.06 14.17 0.22
C ILE A 204 11.02 15.06 -0.48
#